data_ca3bbd1f90897016fde85a39a550160e
#
_entry.id   ca3bbd1f90897016fde85a39a550160e
#
_cell.length_a   1.000
_cell.length_b   1.000
_cell.length_c   1.000
_cell.angle_alpha   90.00
_cell.angle_beta   90.00
_cell.angle_gamma   90.00
#
_symmetry.space_group_name_H-M   'P 1'
#
loop_
_entity.id
_entity.type
_entity.pdbx_description
1 polymer ?
#
loop_
_entity_poly.entity_id
_entity_poly.type
_entity_poly.pdbx_seq_one_letter_code
_entity_poly.pdbx_strand_id
1 'polypeptide(L)'
;ICAHLSRLFGSCIKRTDRLRTMSFKFEIKKEVGAARVGTISTPHGEIQTPTFIPVGTKATVKSVLPESMRELGSQALLANAYHLYLQPGPDILDEAGGVAKFMNWNGPTVTDSGGFQVLSLGVGFKKVLAMNADTFRSDDVIADKKERLAHVDDEGVTFKSHLDGSMHRFTPEISMQ
;
A
#
# COMPACT_ATOMS: atom_id res chain seq x y z
N ILE A 1 10.96 20.75 -37.68
CA ILE A 1 11.57 20.47 -36.34
C ILE A 1 10.58 20.83 -35.19
N CYS A 2 9.61 21.75 -35.44
CA CYS A 2 8.63 22.14 -34.38
C CYS A 2 7.46 21.13 -34.14
N ALA A 3 7.22 20.20 -35.03
CA ALA A 3 6.08 19.27 -34.94
C ALA A 3 6.35 17.98 -34.14
N HIS A 4 7.60 17.72 -33.71
CA HIS A 4 7.97 16.49 -32.99
C HIS A 4 8.04 16.66 -31.49
N LEU A 5 8.09 17.91 -30.99
CA LEU A 5 8.17 18.20 -29.55
C LEU A 5 6.79 18.25 -28.86
N SER A 6 5.71 18.41 -29.59
CA SER A 6 4.35 18.46 -29.03
C SER A 6 3.79 17.10 -28.62
N ARG A 7 4.35 15.98 -29.09
CA ARG A 7 3.91 14.63 -28.70
C ARG A 7 4.54 14.13 -27.39
N LEU A 8 5.69 14.64 -27.01
CA LEU A 8 6.38 14.23 -25.78
C LEU A 8 5.88 14.98 -24.53
N PHE A 9 5.36 16.19 -24.69
CA PHE A 9 4.80 16.97 -23.58
C PHE A 9 3.29 16.77 -23.37
N GLY A 10 2.57 16.21 -24.33
CA GLY A 10 1.12 16.01 -24.25
C GLY A 10 0.67 14.96 -23.21
N SER A 11 1.52 13.99 -22.89
CA SER A 11 1.19 12.96 -21.89
C SER A 11 1.49 13.38 -20.45
N CYS A 12 2.48 14.27 -20.25
CA CYS A 12 2.86 14.77 -18.93
C CYS A 12 1.82 15.78 -18.40
N ILE A 13 1.25 16.62 -19.26
CA ILE A 13 0.24 17.61 -18.88
C ILE A 13 -1.09 16.95 -18.47
N LYS A 14 -1.45 15.83 -19.10
CA LYS A 14 -2.68 15.08 -18.73
C LYS A 14 -2.60 14.40 -17.37
N ARG A 15 -1.41 14.06 -16.89
CA ARG A 15 -1.24 13.43 -15.57
C ARG A 15 -1.34 14.46 -14.43
N THR A 16 -0.84 15.68 -14.64
CA THR A 16 -0.93 16.78 -13.67
C THR A 16 -2.34 17.38 -13.56
N ASP A 17 -3.09 17.43 -14.66
CA ASP A 17 -4.48 17.90 -14.61
C ASP A 17 -5.43 16.92 -13.91
N ARG A 18 -5.16 15.61 -13.98
CA ARG A 18 -5.94 14.60 -13.25
C ARG A 18 -5.78 14.70 -11.73
N LEU A 19 -4.61 15.13 -11.24
CA LEU A 19 -4.34 15.35 -9.82
C LEU A 19 -5.01 16.63 -9.29
N ARG A 20 -5.32 17.59 -10.13
CA ARG A 20 -5.91 18.89 -9.75
C ARG A 20 -7.42 18.83 -9.45
N THR A 21 -8.12 17.79 -9.85
CA THR A 21 -9.57 17.61 -9.65
C THR A 21 -9.93 16.54 -8.62
N MET A 22 -8.95 15.93 -7.95
CA MET A 22 -9.20 14.92 -6.93
C MET A 22 -9.60 15.60 -5.62
N SER A 23 -10.90 15.74 -5.37
CA SER A 23 -11.40 16.21 -4.08
C SER A 23 -11.46 15.05 -3.09
N PHE A 24 -10.48 14.97 -2.18
CA PHE A 24 -10.59 14.15 -0.98
C PHE A 24 -11.19 15.00 0.13
N LYS A 25 -12.28 14.55 0.74
CA LYS A 25 -12.95 15.25 1.84
C LYS A 25 -13.29 14.27 2.95
N PHE A 26 -13.05 14.66 4.18
CA PHE A 26 -13.59 13.99 5.36
C PHE A 26 -14.59 14.91 6.06
N GLU A 27 -15.80 14.42 6.30
CA GLU A 27 -16.87 15.14 6.97
C GLU A 27 -17.32 14.37 8.20
N ILE A 28 -17.25 15.00 9.36
CA ILE A 28 -17.76 14.44 10.62
C ILE A 28 -19.27 14.73 10.67
N LYS A 29 -20.09 13.68 10.77
CA LYS A 29 -21.55 13.80 10.85
C LYS A 29 -22.06 13.85 12.28
N LYS A 30 -21.38 13.17 13.21
CA LYS A 30 -21.78 13.15 14.63
C LYS A 30 -20.57 12.81 15.50
N GLU A 31 -20.50 13.45 16.66
CA GLU A 31 -19.49 13.20 17.70
C GLU A 31 -20.19 12.93 19.04
N VAL A 32 -19.66 11.97 19.81
CA VAL A 32 -20.07 11.67 21.19
C VAL A 32 -18.83 11.33 21.98
N GLY A 33 -18.35 12.24 22.80
CA GLY A 33 -17.07 12.11 23.50
C GLY A 33 -15.92 11.97 22.51
N ALA A 34 -15.12 10.91 22.59
CA ALA A 34 -14.04 10.61 21.66
C ALA A 34 -14.52 9.83 20.40
N ALA A 35 -15.76 9.36 20.39
CA ALA A 35 -16.31 8.62 19.25
C ALA A 35 -16.88 9.57 18.18
N ARG A 36 -16.65 9.24 16.91
CA ARG A 36 -17.17 10.04 15.78
C ARG A 36 -17.62 9.14 14.64
N VAL A 37 -18.64 9.60 13.94
CA VAL A 37 -19.15 9.04 12.69
C VAL A 37 -18.97 10.08 11.60
N GLY A 38 -18.48 9.66 10.45
CA GLY A 38 -18.24 10.57 9.33
C GLY A 38 -18.29 9.89 7.99
N THR A 39 -17.96 10.65 6.95
CA THR A 39 -17.84 10.18 5.58
C THR A 39 -16.53 10.66 4.97
N ILE A 40 -15.80 9.74 4.37
CA ILE A 40 -14.66 10.05 3.51
C ILE A 40 -15.20 10.04 2.07
N SER A 41 -15.13 11.18 1.40
CA SER A 41 -15.46 11.28 -0.03
C SER A 41 -14.19 11.19 -0.85
N THR A 42 -14.19 10.31 -1.84
CA THR A 42 -13.09 10.10 -2.78
C THR A 42 -13.61 10.17 -4.23
N PRO A 43 -12.75 10.34 -5.23
CA PRO A 43 -13.17 10.27 -6.63
C PRO A 43 -13.75 8.93 -7.06
N HIS A 44 -13.53 7.87 -6.25
CA HIS A 44 -13.98 6.51 -6.53
C HIS A 44 -15.17 6.06 -5.69
N GLY A 45 -15.72 6.94 -4.86
CA GLY A 45 -16.86 6.67 -4.00
C GLY A 45 -16.69 7.15 -2.58
N GLU A 46 -17.71 6.93 -1.75
CA GLU A 46 -17.73 7.31 -0.35
C GLU A 46 -17.45 6.12 0.56
N ILE A 47 -16.85 6.42 1.71
CA ILE A 47 -16.56 5.47 2.78
C ILE A 47 -17.20 6.02 4.05
N GLN A 48 -18.20 5.34 4.58
CA GLN A 48 -18.82 5.67 5.86
C GLN A 48 -17.90 5.20 7.00
N THR A 49 -17.62 6.07 7.96
CA THR A 49 -16.79 5.72 9.12
C THR A 49 -17.59 5.71 10.42
N PRO A 50 -17.27 4.80 11.35
CA PRO A 50 -16.22 3.77 11.31
C PRO A 50 -16.54 2.63 10.34
N THR A 51 -15.51 2.06 9.70
CA THR A 51 -15.65 0.92 8.79
C THR A 51 -14.44 0.00 8.87
N PHE A 52 -14.64 -1.24 8.47
CA PHE A 52 -13.56 -2.19 8.27
C PHE A 52 -13.14 -2.16 6.79
N ILE A 53 -11.83 -2.04 6.54
CA ILE A 53 -11.26 -2.10 5.20
C ILE A 53 -10.50 -3.44 5.06
N PRO A 54 -11.05 -4.40 4.31
CA PRO A 54 -10.41 -5.69 4.09
C PRO A 54 -9.09 -5.56 3.33
N VAL A 55 -8.14 -6.43 3.67
CA VAL A 55 -6.80 -6.40 3.08
C VAL A 55 -6.69 -7.39 1.94
N GLY A 56 -6.46 -6.86 0.74
CA GLY A 56 -6.10 -7.60 -0.46
C GLY A 56 -4.62 -7.46 -0.77
N THR A 57 -3.75 -8.19 -0.08
CA THR A 57 -2.30 -8.04 -0.04
C THR A 57 -1.64 -7.86 -1.40
N LYS A 58 -1.98 -8.71 -2.38
CA LYS A 58 -1.48 -8.67 -3.77
C LYS A 58 -2.61 -8.33 -4.74
N ALA A 59 -3.38 -7.28 -4.45
CA ALA A 59 -4.57 -6.91 -5.20
C ALA A 59 -5.64 -8.02 -5.24
N THR A 60 -5.72 -8.84 -4.19
CA THR A 60 -6.77 -9.85 -4.03
C THR A 60 -7.02 -10.16 -2.56
N VAL A 61 -8.27 -10.27 -2.17
CA VAL A 61 -8.67 -10.78 -0.87
C VAL A 61 -8.69 -12.30 -0.97
N LYS A 62 -7.87 -12.98 -0.17
CA LYS A 62 -7.71 -14.44 -0.28
C LYS A 62 -9.05 -15.17 -0.12
N SER A 63 -9.35 -16.04 -1.07
CA SER A 63 -10.54 -16.91 -1.09
C SER A 63 -11.89 -16.17 -1.15
N VAL A 64 -11.88 -14.88 -1.49
CA VAL A 64 -13.12 -14.10 -1.65
C VAL A 64 -13.09 -13.34 -2.98
N LEU A 65 -14.13 -13.47 -3.76
CA LEU A 65 -14.28 -12.74 -5.02
C LEU A 65 -14.58 -11.26 -4.76
N PRO A 66 -14.17 -10.33 -5.66
CA PRO A 66 -14.47 -8.92 -5.54
C PRO A 66 -15.97 -8.60 -5.45
N GLU A 67 -16.78 -9.36 -6.18
CA GLU A 67 -18.24 -9.26 -6.15
C GLU A 67 -18.79 -9.58 -4.76
N SER A 68 -18.32 -10.68 -4.15
CA SER A 68 -18.72 -11.08 -2.80
C SER A 68 -18.28 -10.05 -1.75
N MET A 69 -17.15 -9.37 -1.94
CA MET A 69 -16.74 -8.29 -1.05
C MET A 69 -17.75 -7.14 -1.03
N ARG A 70 -18.37 -6.83 -2.18
CA ARG A 70 -19.44 -5.82 -2.25
C ARG A 70 -20.71 -6.27 -1.56
N GLU A 71 -21.14 -7.51 -1.82
CA GLU A 71 -22.32 -8.10 -1.19
C GLU A 71 -22.19 -8.13 0.34
N LEU A 72 -20.96 -8.34 0.85
CA LEU A 72 -20.62 -8.25 2.28
C LEU A 72 -20.57 -6.81 2.81
N GLY A 73 -20.75 -5.79 1.97
CA GLY A 73 -20.79 -4.39 2.36
C GLY A 73 -19.44 -3.70 2.48
N SER A 74 -18.36 -4.27 1.92
CA SER A 74 -17.05 -3.60 1.88
C SER A 74 -17.13 -2.34 1.03
N GLN A 75 -16.68 -1.21 1.59
CA GLN A 75 -16.75 0.10 0.93
C GLN A 75 -15.41 0.46 0.29
N ALA A 76 -14.30 -0.09 0.79
CA ALA A 76 -12.94 0.09 0.29
C ALA A 76 -12.13 -1.19 0.49
N LEU A 77 -11.06 -1.36 -0.30
CA LEU A 77 -10.09 -2.43 -0.14
C LEU A 77 -8.69 -1.85 0.01
N LEU A 78 -7.85 -2.53 0.80
CA LEU A 78 -6.45 -2.17 1.00
C LEU A 78 -5.54 -3.17 0.28
N ALA A 79 -4.52 -2.68 -0.40
CA ALA A 79 -3.45 -3.49 -0.96
C ALA A 79 -2.08 -3.00 -0.44
N ASN A 80 -1.10 -3.91 -0.36
CA ASN A 80 0.20 -3.58 0.20
C ASN A 80 1.21 -3.25 -0.90
N ALA A 81 1.76 -2.04 -0.89
CA ALA A 81 2.69 -1.56 -1.91
C ALA A 81 3.92 -2.46 -2.07
N TYR A 82 4.53 -2.93 -0.99
CA TYR A 82 5.65 -3.87 -1.04
C TYR A 82 5.32 -5.15 -1.83
N HIS A 83 4.16 -5.73 -1.58
CA HIS A 83 3.76 -6.97 -2.26
C HIS A 83 3.39 -6.73 -3.72
N LEU A 84 2.72 -5.61 -4.02
CA LEU A 84 2.37 -5.20 -5.38
C LEU A 84 3.60 -4.92 -6.22
N TYR A 85 4.60 -4.26 -5.63
CA TYR A 85 5.88 -3.97 -6.28
C TYR A 85 6.61 -5.25 -6.70
N LEU A 86 6.67 -6.25 -5.82
CA LEU A 86 7.32 -7.53 -6.13
C LEU A 86 6.49 -8.38 -7.08
N GLN A 87 5.17 -8.37 -6.94
CA GLN A 87 4.26 -9.18 -7.76
C GLN A 87 2.83 -8.64 -7.67
N PRO A 88 2.22 -8.20 -8.80
CA PRO A 88 2.64 -8.43 -10.20
C PRO A 88 3.74 -7.51 -10.71
N GLY A 89 4.04 -6.41 -10.01
CA GLY A 89 4.95 -5.36 -10.42
C GLY A 89 4.22 -4.11 -10.93
N PRO A 90 4.88 -2.94 -10.89
CA PRO A 90 4.26 -1.67 -11.23
C PRO A 90 3.84 -1.60 -12.71
N ASP A 91 4.63 -2.16 -13.62
CA ASP A 91 4.34 -2.12 -15.07
C ASP A 91 3.02 -2.83 -15.42
N ILE A 92 2.78 -4.00 -14.84
CA ILE A 92 1.52 -4.75 -15.04
C ILE A 92 0.33 -4.01 -14.44
N LEU A 93 0.52 -3.35 -13.29
CA LEU A 93 -0.54 -2.56 -12.67
C LEU A 93 -0.87 -1.30 -13.49
N ASP A 94 0.13 -0.64 -14.06
CA ASP A 94 -0.07 0.52 -14.95
C ASP A 94 -0.78 0.11 -16.25
N GLU A 95 -0.37 -1.00 -16.87
CA GLU A 95 -1.01 -1.57 -18.06
C GLU A 95 -2.47 -1.94 -17.80
N ALA A 96 -2.79 -2.50 -16.64
CA ALA A 96 -4.15 -2.80 -16.21
C ALA A 96 -4.99 -1.53 -15.94
N GLY A 97 -4.35 -0.37 -15.82
CA GLY A 97 -4.99 0.91 -15.52
C GLY A 97 -5.18 1.17 -14.02
N GLY A 98 -4.29 0.62 -13.20
CA GLY A 98 -4.19 0.82 -11.75
C GLY A 98 -4.71 -0.34 -10.91
N VAL A 99 -4.40 -0.29 -9.61
CA VAL A 99 -4.69 -1.35 -8.64
C VAL A 99 -6.17 -1.72 -8.61
N ALA A 100 -7.07 -0.75 -8.60
CA ALA A 100 -8.51 -1.00 -8.53
C ALA A 100 -9.02 -1.81 -9.74
N LYS A 101 -8.58 -1.45 -10.94
CA LYS A 101 -8.95 -2.19 -12.16
C LYS A 101 -8.35 -3.59 -12.18
N PHE A 102 -7.09 -3.73 -11.74
CA PHE A 102 -6.44 -5.02 -11.62
C PHE A 102 -7.16 -5.94 -10.63
N MET A 103 -7.68 -5.37 -9.53
CA MET A 103 -8.50 -6.09 -8.53
C MET A 103 -9.92 -6.41 -9.00
N ASN A 104 -10.38 -5.91 -10.15
CA ASN A 104 -11.79 -5.89 -10.54
C ASN A 104 -12.70 -5.22 -9.48
N TRP A 105 -12.18 -4.15 -8.86
CA TRP A 105 -12.85 -3.40 -7.82
C TRP A 105 -13.19 -1.97 -8.29
N ASN A 106 -14.46 -1.58 -8.24
CA ASN A 106 -14.92 -0.26 -8.71
C ASN A 106 -15.07 0.78 -7.58
N GLY A 107 -14.63 0.47 -6.38
CA GLY A 107 -14.68 1.35 -5.22
C GLY A 107 -13.31 1.95 -4.87
N PRO A 108 -13.26 2.72 -3.78
CA PRO A 108 -12.02 3.25 -3.24
C PRO A 108 -11.02 2.13 -2.91
N THR A 109 -9.76 2.39 -3.22
CA THR A 109 -8.62 1.55 -2.82
C THR A 109 -7.65 2.37 -1.97
N VAL A 110 -7.01 1.71 -1.02
CA VAL A 110 -5.96 2.27 -0.17
C VAL A 110 -4.71 1.40 -0.34
N THR A 111 -3.56 2.02 -0.49
CA THR A 111 -2.28 1.32 -0.40
C THR A 111 -1.50 1.81 0.82
N ASP A 112 -0.76 0.90 1.45
CA ASP A 112 0.23 1.28 2.46
C ASP A 112 1.54 1.71 1.81
N SER A 113 2.53 2.12 2.61
CA SER A 113 3.88 2.47 2.13
C SER A 113 4.80 1.27 1.94
N GLY A 114 4.39 0.07 2.35
CA GLY A 114 5.26 -1.11 2.40
C GLY A 114 6.31 -1.09 3.50
N GLY A 115 6.38 -0.02 4.31
CA GLY A 115 7.42 0.19 5.33
C GLY A 115 7.43 -0.89 6.42
N PHE A 116 6.28 -1.35 6.85
CA PHE A 116 6.19 -2.43 7.86
C PHE A 116 6.81 -3.74 7.34
N GLN A 117 6.52 -4.12 6.10
CA GLN A 117 7.02 -5.35 5.49
C GLN A 117 8.55 -5.33 5.38
N VAL A 118 9.10 -4.21 4.95
CA VAL A 118 10.55 -4.02 4.82
C VAL A 118 11.22 -4.02 6.19
N LEU A 119 10.64 -3.33 7.18
CA LEU A 119 11.15 -3.31 8.54
C LEU A 119 11.17 -4.73 9.15
N SER A 120 10.11 -5.51 8.94
CA SER A 120 10.01 -6.88 9.43
C SER A 120 11.05 -7.82 8.80
N LEU A 121 11.42 -7.59 7.54
CA LEU A 121 12.51 -8.31 6.86
C LEU A 121 13.88 -7.98 7.47
N GLY A 122 14.08 -6.72 7.88
CA GLY A 122 15.34 -6.27 8.49
C GLY A 122 15.57 -6.80 9.90
N VAL A 123 14.50 -6.97 10.69
CA VAL A 123 14.59 -7.33 12.12
C VAL A 123 14.43 -8.84 12.38
N GLY A 124 13.95 -9.59 11.38
CA GLY A 124 13.61 -11.01 11.55
C GLY A 124 12.34 -11.20 12.39
N PHE A 125 11.33 -11.79 11.81
CA PHE A 125 9.93 -11.87 12.27
C PHE A 125 9.72 -12.46 13.69
N LYS A 126 10.71 -13.11 14.30
CA LYS A 126 10.57 -13.74 15.62
C LYS A 126 10.49 -12.76 16.80
N LYS A 127 10.96 -11.52 16.65
CA LYS A 127 11.02 -10.54 17.75
C LYS A 127 9.73 -9.73 17.93
N VAL A 128 8.91 -9.61 16.89
CA VAL A 128 7.67 -8.80 16.93
C VAL A 128 6.50 -9.56 17.58
N LEU A 129 6.50 -10.89 17.56
CA LEU A 129 5.47 -11.72 18.20
C LEU A 129 5.76 -12.03 19.67
N ALA A 130 6.94 -11.75 20.18
CA ALA A 130 7.31 -11.92 21.60
C ALA A 130 7.08 -10.64 22.41
N MET A 131 6.05 -9.87 22.13
CA MET A 131 5.62 -8.74 22.98
C MET A 131 4.81 -9.22 24.18
N ASN A 132 5.32 -10.20 24.93
CA ASN A 132 4.98 -10.35 26.33
C ASN A 132 5.94 -9.48 27.13
N ALA A 133 5.43 -8.42 27.72
CA ALA A 133 6.17 -7.34 28.36
C ALA A 133 7.11 -7.74 29.53
N ASP A 134 7.13 -9.01 29.94
CA ASP A 134 7.80 -9.44 31.16
C ASP A 134 9.09 -10.25 30.95
N THR A 135 9.58 -10.42 29.72
CA THR A 135 10.80 -11.21 29.44
C THR A 135 11.80 -10.49 28.54
N PHE A 136 12.12 -9.24 28.86
CA PHE A 136 13.35 -8.62 28.33
C PHE A 136 14.55 -9.16 29.12
N ARG A 137 15.08 -10.33 28.73
CA ARG A 137 16.41 -10.77 29.16
C ARG A 137 17.43 -10.33 28.13
N SER A 138 18.50 -9.70 28.62
CA SER A 138 19.66 -9.19 27.87
C SER A 138 20.44 -10.25 27.06
N ASP A 139 20.10 -11.52 27.18
CA ASP A 139 20.82 -12.63 26.57
C ASP A 139 20.25 -13.08 25.21
N ASP A 140 19.15 -12.47 24.74
CA ASP A 140 18.58 -12.76 23.42
C ASP A 140 19.28 -12.07 22.22
N VAL A 141 20.52 -11.63 22.40
CA VAL A 141 21.39 -11.05 21.35
C VAL A 141 21.90 -12.12 20.35
N ILE A 142 21.32 -13.32 20.34
CA ILE A 142 21.66 -14.38 19.35
C ILE A 142 20.93 -14.17 18.00
N ALA A 143 20.49 -12.95 17.69
CA ALA A 143 19.98 -12.62 16.35
C ALA A 143 21.10 -12.24 15.35
N ASP A 144 22.34 -12.30 15.74
CA ASP A 144 23.48 -11.77 14.96
C ASP A 144 24.00 -12.70 13.84
N LYS A 145 23.36 -13.87 13.64
CA LYS A 145 23.76 -14.82 12.58
C LYS A 145 22.75 -15.00 11.46
N LYS A 146 21.61 -14.30 11.47
CA LYS A 146 20.67 -14.38 10.37
C LYS A 146 20.93 -13.22 9.40
N GLU A 147 21.21 -13.54 8.15
CA GLU A 147 21.35 -12.56 7.07
C GLU A 147 20.19 -11.56 7.13
N ARG A 148 20.50 -10.30 7.35
CA ARG A 148 19.50 -9.22 7.31
C ARG A 148 19.05 -9.06 5.87
N LEU A 149 17.78 -9.30 5.61
CA LEU A 149 17.22 -9.20 4.27
C LEU A 149 16.92 -7.75 3.86
N ALA A 150 17.09 -6.79 4.77
CA ALA A 150 16.87 -5.37 4.49
C ALA A 150 17.89 -4.50 5.23
N HIS A 151 18.35 -3.45 4.55
CA HIS A 151 19.23 -2.40 5.05
C HIS A 151 18.58 -1.04 4.80
N VAL A 152 18.40 -0.26 5.87
CA VAL A 152 17.79 1.08 5.85
C VAL A 152 18.87 2.14 5.94
N ASP A 153 18.77 3.19 5.14
CA ASP A 153 19.57 4.41 5.18
C ASP A 153 18.68 5.65 5.06
N ASP A 154 19.27 6.84 5.02
CA ASP A 154 18.52 8.11 5.02
C ASP A 154 17.69 8.33 3.75
N GLU A 155 18.02 7.67 2.65
CA GLU A 155 17.35 7.81 1.35
C GLU A 155 16.26 6.74 1.14
N GLY A 156 16.29 5.65 1.89
CA GLY A 156 15.33 4.56 1.72
C GLY A 156 15.82 3.23 2.27
N VAL A 157 15.44 2.15 1.60
CA VAL A 157 15.78 0.80 2.04
C VAL A 157 16.20 -0.08 0.86
N THR A 158 17.29 -0.81 1.03
CA THR A 158 17.71 -1.88 0.12
C THR A 158 17.31 -3.22 0.75
N PHE A 159 16.61 -4.06 0.02
CA PHE A 159 16.15 -5.35 0.53
C PHE A 159 16.26 -6.46 -0.51
N LYS A 160 16.34 -7.69 0.00
CA LYS A 160 16.35 -8.91 -0.80
C LYS A 160 14.92 -9.44 -0.92
N SER A 161 14.44 -9.64 -2.13
CA SER A 161 13.13 -10.22 -2.40
C SER A 161 13.04 -11.63 -1.80
N HIS A 162 11.96 -11.88 -1.09
CA HIS A 162 11.66 -13.21 -0.55
C HIS A 162 11.11 -14.18 -1.60
N LEU A 163 10.79 -13.68 -2.80
CA LEU A 163 10.26 -14.50 -3.90
C LEU A 163 11.37 -15.17 -4.70
N ASP A 164 12.39 -14.40 -5.07
CA ASP A 164 13.43 -14.81 -6.02
C ASP A 164 14.86 -14.47 -5.56
N GLY A 165 15.00 -13.78 -4.44
CA GLY A 165 16.28 -13.39 -3.89
C GLY A 165 16.94 -12.17 -4.58
N SER A 166 16.25 -11.51 -5.52
CA SER A 166 16.75 -10.30 -6.18
C SER A 166 16.87 -9.12 -5.20
N MET A 167 17.81 -8.21 -5.48
CA MET A 167 18.02 -7.02 -4.67
C MET A 167 17.19 -5.87 -5.22
N HIS A 168 16.48 -5.18 -4.34
CA HIS A 168 15.62 -4.05 -4.66
C HIS A 168 15.96 -2.85 -3.80
N ARG A 169 15.72 -1.65 -4.37
CA ARG A 169 15.79 -0.37 -3.66
C ARG A 169 14.41 0.25 -3.59
N PHE A 170 13.94 0.54 -2.36
CA PHE A 170 12.72 1.30 -2.10
C PHE A 170 13.10 2.68 -1.58
N THR A 171 12.60 3.71 -2.25
CA THR A 171 12.56 5.09 -1.76
C THR A 171 11.11 5.50 -1.57
N PRO A 172 10.82 6.63 -0.89
CA PRO A 172 9.46 7.15 -0.80
C PRO A 172 8.78 7.33 -2.16
N GLU A 173 9.54 7.81 -3.16
CA GLU A 173 9.04 8.05 -4.52
C GLU A 173 8.66 6.74 -5.23
N ILE A 174 9.50 5.70 -5.11
CA ILE A 174 9.23 4.38 -5.70
C ILE A 174 8.01 3.74 -5.04
N SER A 175 7.85 3.92 -3.74
CA SER A 175 6.70 3.39 -3.00
C SER A 175 5.38 4.06 -3.38
N MET A 176 5.43 5.28 -3.94
CA MET A 176 4.26 6.09 -4.32
C MET A 176 3.88 5.98 -5.80
N GLN A 177 4.65 5.28 -6.60
CA GLN A 177 4.35 5.00 -8.01
C GLN A 177 3.21 4.00 -8.16
#